data_33e6cdbfef6328ee1996df27ec069bc6
#
_entry.id   33e6cdbfef6328ee1996df27ec069bc6
#
_cell.length_a   1.000
_cell.length_b   1.000
_cell.length_c   1.000
_cell.angle_alpha   90.00
_cell.angle_beta   90.00
_cell.angle_gamma   90.00
#
_symmetry.space_group_name_H-M   'P 1'
#
loop_
_entity.id
_entity.type
_entity.pdbx_description
1 polymer ?
#
loop_
_entity_poly.entity_id
_entity_poly.type
_entity_poly.pdbx_seq_one_letter_code
_entity_poly.pdbx_strand_id
1 'polypeptide(L)'
;LSEEIHPSFVAFSMGLYISGNSIGGMSGRLLTGVFTDFFGWRVALAVISGFALAAAIMFWRILPESRHFRPTSLRPKTLLINFRLHWRDRGLPLLFVEGFLLMGAFVTLFNYIGYRLMMLPWSLSQAVVGLLSVAYLTGTWSSPKAGAMTVRYGRGPVMLGFTGVMLCGLLMTLFSSLWLICLGMLLFSAGFFAAHSVASSWIGPRARRARGQASSLYLFSYYLG
;
A
#
# COMPACT_ATOMS: atom_id res chain seq x y z
N LEU A 1 11.11 -12.29 -0.18
CA LEU A 1 11.99 -11.24 0.35
C LEU A 1 12.53 -11.61 1.75
N SER A 2 11.68 -11.87 2.73
CA SER A 2 12.11 -12.12 4.13
C SER A 2 12.94 -13.39 4.32
N GLU A 3 12.92 -14.33 3.39
CA GLU A 3 13.68 -15.59 3.42
C GLU A 3 15.01 -15.50 2.64
N GLU A 4 15.09 -14.58 1.67
CA GLU A 4 16.24 -14.45 0.77
C GLU A 4 17.21 -13.34 1.22
N ILE A 5 16.76 -12.41 2.06
CA ILE A 5 17.51 -11.23 2.45
C ILE A 5 18.03 -11.38 3.88
N HIS A 6 19.29 -10.98 4.10
CA HIS A 6 19.87 -10.96 5.45
C HIS A 6 19.00 -10.13 6.41
N PRO A 7 18.76 -10.60 7.64
CA PRO A 7 17.84 -9.96 8.59
C PRO A 7 18.06 -8.46 8.82
N SER A 8 19.31 -7.99 8.75
CA SER A 8 19.65 -6.56 8.88
C SER A 8 19.16 -5.69 7.74
N PHE A 9 18.91 -6.26 6.54
CA PHE A 9 18.47 -5.51 5.35
C PHE A 9 16.98 -5.70 5.03
N VAL A 10 16.26 -6.57 5.76
CA VAL A 10 14.83 -6.85 5.49
C VAL A 10 14.00 -5.58 5.54
N ALA A 11 14.19 -4.71 6.54
CA ALA A 11 13.43 -3.48 6.69
C ALA A 11 13.68 -2.50 5.52
N PHE A 12 14.94 -2.36 5.10
CA PHE A 12 15.32 -1.53 3.94
C PHE A 12 14.71 -2.07 2.64
N SER A 13 14.79 -3.38 2.41
CA SER A 13 14.25 -4.02 1.21
C SER A 13 12.72 -3.94 1.14
N MET A 14 12.04 -4.04 2.29
CA MET A 14 10.58 -3.79 2.37
C MET A 14 10.26 -2.32 2.09
N GLY A 15 11.09 -1.39 2.56
CA GLY A 15 10.97 0.03 2.23
C GLY A 15 11.08 0.29 0.72
N LEU A 16 12.05 -0.31 0.04
CA LEU A 16 12.20 -0.23 -1.42
C LEU A 16 11.00 -0.83 -2.16
N TYR A 17 10.51 -1.99 -1.70
CA TYR A 17 9.32 -2.61 -2.27
C TYR A 17 8.08 -1.70 -2.17
N ILE A 18 7.85 -1.11 -1.01
CA ILE A 18 6.71 -0.19 -0.79
C ILE A 18 6.89 1.11 -1.57
N SER A 19 8.13 1.62 -1.69
CA SER A 19 8.44 2.77 -2.55
C SER A 19 8.13 2.47 -4.01
N GLY A 20 8.47 1.27 -4.50
CA GLY A 20 8.09 0.81 -5.83
C GLY A 20 6.57 0.78 -6.05
N ASN A 21 5.81 0.30 -5.06
CA ASN A 21 4.35 0.32 -5.10
C ASN A 21 3.79 1.75 -5.15
N SER A 22 4.38 2.69 -4.39
CA SER A 22 3.98 4.11 -4.41
C SER A 22 4.19 4.74 -5.79
N ILE A 23 5.37 4.52 -6.38
CA ILE A 23 5.71 5.03 -7.71
C ILE A 23 4.82 4.39 -8.78
N GLY A 24 4.63 3.07 -8.72
CA GLY A 24 3.77 2.34 -9.66
C GLY A 24 2.31 2.81 -9.59
N GLY A 25 1.77 2.95 -8.39
CA GLY A 25 0.40 3.44 -8.18
C GLY A 25 0.21 4.89 -8.64
N MET A 26 1.18 5.76 -8.36
CA MET A 26 1.20 7.14 -8.88
C MET A 26 1.23 7.15 -10.40
N SER A 27 2.20 6.47 -11.01
CA SER A 27 2.37 6.44 -12.47
C SER A 27 1.13 5.89 -13.17
N GLY A 28 0.53 4.82 -12.63
CA GLY A 28 -0.69 4.24 -13.18
C GLY A 28 -1.85 5.24 -13.22
N ARG A 29 -2.12 5.93 -12.10
CA ARG A 29 -3.20 6.93 -12.05
C ARG A 29 -2.92 8.15 -12.93
N LEU A 30 -1.69 8.66 -12.92
CA LEU A 30 -1.29 9.81 -13.70
C LEU A 30 -1.39 9.53 -15.21
N LEU A 31 -0.81 8.43 -15.65
CA LEU A 31 -0.86 8.02 -17.06
C LEU A 31 -2.31 7.76 -17.50
N THR A 32 -3.10 7.05 -16.68
CA THR A 32 -4.51 6.82 -16.96
C THR A 32 -5.27 8.14 -17.12
N GLY A 33 -5.05 9.10 -16.21
CA GLY A 33 -5.70 10.42 -16.30
C GLY A 33 -5.35 11.15 -17.61
N VAL A 34 -4.06 11.25 -17.93
CA VAL A 34 -3.59 11.91 -19.15
C VAL A 34 -4.12 11.21 -20.41
N PHE A 35 -3.93 9.89 -20.52
CA PHE A 35 -4.40 9.17 -21.70
C PHE A 35 -5.93 9.19 -21.86
N THR A 36 -6.68 9.26 -20.74
CA THR A 36 -8.14 9.35 -20.81
C THR A 36 -8.59 10.69 -21.37
N ASP A 37 -7.95 11.79 -20.99
CA ASP A 37 -8.29 13.12 -21.50
C ASP A 37 -8.01 13.27 -23.00
N PHE A 38 -6.90 12.73 -23.50
CA PHE A 38 -6.50 12.92 -24.90
C PHE A 38 -6.99 11.84 -25.85
N PHE A 39 -7.12 10.59 -25.41
CA PHE A 39 -7.38 9.43 -26.27
C PHE A 39 -8.55 8.57 -25.82
N GLY A 40 -9.17 8.92 -24.69
CA GLY A 40 -10.26 8.18 -24.10
C GLY A 40 -9.82 6.95 -23.28
N TRP A 41 -10.72 6.47 -22.44
CA TRP A 41 -10.43 5.45 -21.44
C TRP A 41 -9.99 4.08 -22.02
N ARG A 42 -10.48 3.72 -23.22
CA ARG A 42 -10.09 2.44 -23.88
C ARG A 42 -8.61 2.41 -24.22
N VAL A 43 -8.09 3.51 -24.77
CA VAL A 43 -6.67 3.64 -25.11
C VAL A 43 -5.83 3.70 -23.83
N ALA A 44 -6.29 4.43 -22.81
CA ALA A 44 -5.64 4.47 -21.51
C ALA A 44 -5.45 3.07 -20.92
N LEU A 45 -6.51 2.25 -20.90
CA LEU A 45 -6.43 0.86 -20.42
C LEU A 45 -5.50 0.00 -21.27
N ALA A 46 -5.53 0.11 -22.59
CA ALA A 46 -4.65 -0.66 -23.48
C ALA A 46 -3.18 -0.34 -23.23
N VAL A 47 -2.83 0.94 -23.08
CA VAL A 47 -1.47 1.40 -22.80
C VAL A 47 -0.99 0.88 -21.45
N ILE A 48 -1.78 1.04 -20.38
CA ILE A 48 -1.43 0.55 -19.02
C ILE A 48 -1.29 -0.97 -19.03
N SER A 49 -2.17 -1.69 -19.72
CA SER A 49 -2.08 -3.16 -19.85
C SER A 49 -0.80 -3.58 -20.60
N GLY A 50 -0.40 -2.85 -21.63
CA GLY A 50 0.85 -3.08 -22.34
C GLY A 50 2.09 -2.89 -21.43
N PHE A 51 2.12 -1.83 -20.66
CA PHE A 51 3.18 -1.61 -19.66
C PHE A 51 3.20 -2.69 -18.59
N ALA A 52 2.05 -3.10 -18.07
CA ALA A 52 1.95 -4.16 -17.09
C ALA A 52 2.47 -5.50 -17.62
N LEU A 53 2.11 -5.84 -18.87
CA LEU A 53 2.59 -7.04 -19.54
C LEU A 53 4.11 -6.99 -19.76
N ALA A 54 4.64 -5.89 -20.25
CA ALA A 54 6.08 -5.71 -20.44
C ALA A 54 6.84 -5.83 -19.11
N ALA A 55 6.34 -5.20 -18.04
CA ALA A 55 6.90 -5.31 -16.69
C ALA A 55 6.85 -6.76 -16.16
N ALA A 56 5.75 -7.48 -16.39
CA ALA A 56 5.62 -8.88 -15.98
C ALA A 56 6.63 -9.78 -16.72
N ILE A 57 6.82 -9.59 -18.03
CA ILE A 57 7.79 -10.33 -18.84
C ILE A 57 9.22 -10.01 -18.35
N MET A 58 9.53 -8.73 -18.11
CA MET A 58 10.82 -8.31 -17.61
C MET A 58 11.10 -8.93 -16.22
N PHE A 59 10.13 -8.88 -15.32
CA PHE A 59 10.23 -9.46 -13.99
C PHE A 59 10.50 -10.98 -14.07
N TRP A 60 9.75 -11.69 -14.91
CA TRP A 60 9.94 -13.14 -15.12
C TRP A 60 11.34 -13.49 -15.67
N ARG A 61 11.89 -12.62 -16.55
CA ARG A 61 13.24 -12.84 -17.14
C ARG A 61 14.39 -12.51 -16.19
N ILE A 62 14.20 -11.54 -15.29
CA ILE A 62 15.27 -10.97 -14.45
C ILE A 62 15.25 -11.57 -13.04
N LEU A 63 14.10 -12.07 -12.57
CA LEU A 63 13.99 -12.57 -11.20
C LEU A 63 14.91 -13.77 -10.99
N PRO A 64 15.88 -13.68 -10.06
CA PRO A 64 16.76 -14.82 -9.74
C PRO A 64 15.96 -15.92 -9.04
N GLU A 65 16.42 -17.17 -9.20
CA GLU A 65 15.83 -18.32 -8.51
C GLU A 65 15.97 -18.17 -6.99
N SER A 66 14.90 -18.56 -6.28
CA SER A 66 14.89 -18.55 -4.82
C SER A 66 15.81 -19.65 -4.27
N ARG A 67 16.80 -19.25 -3.46
CA ARG A 67 17.80 -20.18 -2.89
C ARG A 67 17.43 -20.69 -1.50
N HIS A 68 16.62 -19.93 -0.78
CA HIS A 68 16.25 -20.22 0.62
C HIS A 68 14.76 -20.55 0.77
N PHE A 69 14.08 -20.83 -0.33
CA PHE A 69 12.68 -21.20 -0.30
C PHE A 69 12.46 -22.50 0.46
N ARG A 70 11.67 -22.45 1.51
CA ARG A 70 11.26 -23.62 2.30
C ARG A 70 9.79 -23.93 1.98
N PRO A 71 9.52 -24.96 1.15
CA PRO A 71 8.16 -25.31 0.79
C PRO A 71 7.38 -25.73 2.03
N THR A 72 6.23 -25.13 2.23
CA THR A 72 5.30 -25.50 3.30
C THR A 72 4.18 -26.36 2.70
N SER A 73 3.71 -27.34 3.46
CA SER A 73 2.63 -28.22 3.02
C SER A 73 1.36 -27.42 2.71
N LEU A 74 0.88 -27.53 1.46
CA LEU A 74 -0.37 -26.92 1.00
C LEU A 74 -1.61 -27.79 1.32
N ARG A 75 -1.47 -28.84 2.15
CA ARG A 75 -2.63 -29.67 2.55
C ARG A 75 -3.71 -28.80 3.21
N PRO A 76 -4.98 -28.89 2.77
CA PRO A 76 -6.06 -28.04 3.29
C PRO A 76 -6.19 -28.08 4.81
N LYS A 77 -5.99 -29.28 5.40
CA LYS A 77 -6.00 -29.46 6.85
C LYS A 77 -4.93 -28.63 7.57
N THR A 78 -3.70 -28.60 7.02
CA THR A 78 -2.59 -27.83 7.58
C THR A 78 -2.85 -26.32 7.45
N LEU A 79 -3.34 -25.89 6.29
CA LEU A 79 -3.70 -24.49 6.06
C LEU A 79 -4.80 -24.02 7.02
N LEU A 80 -5.83 -24.86 7.26
CA LEU A 80 -6.90 -24.53 8.20
C LEU A 80 -6.42 -24.47 9.66
N ILE A 81 -5.51 -25.35 10.06
CA ILE A 81 -4.91 -25.33 11.40
C ILE A 81 -4.10 -24.03 11.59
N ASN A 82 -3.27 -23.67 10.62
CA ASN A 82 -2.47 -22.45 10.67
C ASN A 82 -3.36 -21.19 10.65
N PHE A 83 -4.43 -21.18 9.83
CA PHE A 83 -5.43 -20.11 9.81
C PHE A 83 -6.02 -19.90 11.21
N ARG A 84 -6.51 -20.98 11.84
CA ARG A 84 -7.05 -20.92 13.22
C ARG A 84 -6.01 -20.43 14.22
N LEU A 85 -4.75 -20.85 14.06
CA LEU A 85 -3.66 -20.38 14.92
C LEU A 85 -3.42 -18.88 14.80
N HIS A 86 -3.40 -18.35 13.57
CA HIS A 86 -3.22 -16.90 13.33
C HIS A 86 -4.41 -16.09 13.86
N TRP A 87 -5.62 -16.63 13.71
CA TRP A 87 -6.85 -15.96 14.19
C TRP A 87 -6.98 -15.96 15.72
N ARG A 88 -6.32 -16.89 16.40
CA ARG A 88 -6.25 -16.95 17.88
C ARG A 88 -5.14 -16.08 18.47
N ASP A 89 -4.23 -15.58 17.67
CA ASP A 89 -3.22 -14.62 18.15
C ASP A 89 -3.89 -13.29 18.49
N ARG A 90 -3.47 -12.65 19.60
CA ARG A 90 -4.08 -11.40 20.08
C ARG A 90 -3.81 -10.18 19.19
N GLY A 91 -2.87 -10.24 18.24
CA GLY A 91 -2.48 -9.08 17.45
C GLY A 91 -2.51 -9.30 15.94
N LEU A 92 -2.35 -10.53 15.45
CA LEU A 92 -2.42 -10.78 14.01
C LEU A 92 -3.78 -10.39 13.41
N PRO A 93 -4.95 -10.74 14.01
CA PRO A 93 -6.23 -10.30 13.51
C PRO A 93 -6.38 -8.78 13.48
N LEU A 94 -5.83 -8.07 14.48
CA LEU A 94 -5.85 -6.61 14.51
C LEU A 94 -5.05 -6.02 13.36
N LEU A 95 -3.88 -6.61 13.03
CA LEU A 95 -3.09 -6.18 11.87
C LEU A 95 -3.79 -6.49 10.55
N PHE A 96 -4.56 -7.59 10.45
CA PHE A 96 -5.37 -7.90 9.27
C PHE A 96 -6.50 -6.88 9.09
N VAL A 97 -7.20 -6.52 10.18
CA VAL A 97 -8.22 -5.46 10.17
C VAL A 97 -7.62 -4.10 9.83
N GLU A 98 -6.46 -3.78 10.41
CA GLU A 98 -5.74 -2.55 10.07
C GLU A 98 -5.41 -2.47 8.57
N GLY A 99 -4.87 -3.55 7.99
CA GLY A 99 -4.61 -3.62 6.55
C GLY A 99 -5.86 -3.38 5.71
N PHE A 100 -6.98 -4.05 6.07
CA PHE A 100 -8.28 -3.86 5.43
C PHE A 100 -8.75 -2.40 5.48
N LEU A 101 -8.73 -1.79 6.66
CA LEU A 101 -9.18 -0.40 6.85
C LEU A 101 -8.27 0.61 6.14
N LEU A 102 -6.95 0.40 6.19
CA LEU A 102 -5.98 1.28 5.52
C LEU A 102 -6.24 1.31 4.01
N MET A 103 -6.32 0.15 3.37
CA MET A 103 -6.50 0.08 1.91
C MET A 103 -7.88 0.54 1.50
N GLY A 104 -8.93 0.12 2.24
CA GLY A 104 -10.30 0.57 1.99
C GLY A 104 -10.43 2.08 2.05
N ALA A 105 -9.91 2.70 3.10
CA ALA A 105 -9.92 4.16 3.23
C ALA A 105 -9.11 4.84 2.12
N PHE A 106 -7.95 4.27 1.74
CA PHE A 106 -7.08 4.82 0.72
C PHE A 106 -7.75 4.82 -0.67
N VAL A 107 -8.28 3.69 -1.09
CA VAL A 107 -8.94 3.57 -2.39
C VAL A 107 -10.21 4.41 -2.44
N THR A 108 -11.01 4.37 -1.38
CA THR A 108 -12.25 5.15 -1.27
C THR A 108 -11.97 6.64 -1.36
N LEU A 109 -11.01 7.16 -0.58
CA LEU A 109 -10.70 8.59 -0.61
C LEU A 109 -10.23 9.05 -1.99
N PHE A 110 -9.26 8.35 -2.60
CA PHE A 110 -8.73 8.76 -3.90
C PHE A 110 -9.76 8.69 -5.03
N ASN A 111 -10.68 7.74 -4.99
CA ASN A 111 -11.77 7.67 -5.96
C ASN A 111 -12.81 8.75 -5.72
N TYR A 112 -13.23 8.95 -4.46
CA TYR A 112 -14.23 9.97 -4.12
C TYR A 112 -13.73 11.40 -4.37
N ILE A 113 -12.50 11.72 -3.97
CA ILE A 113 -11.90 13.04 -4.22
C ILE A 113 -11.78 13.33 -5.71
N GLY A 114 -11.39 12.32 -6.51
CA GLY A 114 -11.35 12.47 -7.96
C GLY A 114 -12.72 12.87 -8.52
N TYR A 115 -13.76 12.14 -8.16
CA TYR A 115 -15.12 12.44 -8.54
C TYR A 115 -15.56 13.85 -8.08
N ARG A 116 -15.33 14.18 -6.80
CA ARG A 116 -15.69 15.48 -6.22
C ARG A 116 -15.03 16.64 -6.96
N LEU A 117 -13.77 16.55 -7.33
CA LEU A 117 -13.02 17.62 -7.99
C LEU A 117 -13.34 17.77 -9.48
N MET A 118 -13.87 16.75 -10.13
CA MET A 118 -14.41 16.85 -11.49
C MET A 118 -15.79 17.53 -11.55
N MET A 119 -16.50 17.60 -10.42
CA MET A 119 -17.79 18.30 -10.32
C MET A 119 -17.59 19.79 -10.02
N LEU A 120 -18.69 20.57 -10.19
CA LEU A 120 -18.73 21.96 -9.75
C LEU A 120 -18.45 22.07 -8.24
N PRO A 121 -17.77 23.12 -7.80
CA PRO A 121 -17.31 24.30 -8.53
C PRO A 121 -15.96 24.17 -9.24
N TRP A 122 -15.19 23.05 -9.06
CA TRP A 122 -13.80 22.96 -9.57
C TRP A 122 -13.75 22.54 -11.04
N SER A 123 -14.59 21.61 -11.47
CA SER A 123 -14.65 21.09 -12.86
C SER A 123 -13.29 20.73 -13.45
N LEU A 124 -12.42 20.08 -12.63
CA LEU A 124 -11.06 19.71 -13.05
C LEU A 124 -11.08 18.55 -14.05
N SER A 125 -10.14 18.55 -14.98
CA SER A 125 -9.97 17.44 -15.95
C SER A 125 -9.42 16.18 -15.30
N GLN A 126 -9.55 15.03 -15.98
CA GLN A 126 -9.01 13.74 -15.54
C GLN A 126 -7.48 13.80 -15.33
N ALA A 127 -6.76 14.50 -16.21
CA ALA A 127 -5.32 14.68 -16.09
C ALA A 127 -4.96 15.44 -14.81
N VAL A 128 -5.66 16.55 -14.52
CA VAL A 128 -5.40 17.35 -13.31
C VAL A 128 -5.76 16.57 -12.04
N VAL A 129 -6.85 15.81 -12.04
CA VAL A 129 -7.21 14.92 -10.94
C VAL A 129 -6.16 13.81 -10.79
N GLY A 130 -5.63 13.28 -11.88
CA GLY A 130 -4.53 12.32 -11.88
C GLY A 130 -3.27 12.83 -11.16
N LEU A 131 -2.98 14.15 -11.21
CA LEU A 131 -1.86 14.76 -10.48
C LEU A 131 -1.96 14.62 -8.95
N LEU A 132 -3.15 14.40 -8.39
CA LEU A 132 -3.30 14.13 -6.96
C LEU A 132 -2.55 12.86 -6.53
N SER A 133 -2.34 11.92 -7.46
CA SER A 133 -1.54 10.71 -7.18
C SER A 133 -0.06 11.00 -6.91
N VAL A 134 0.44 12.19 -7.25
CA VAL A 134 1.78 12.66 -6.85
C VAL A 134 1.93 12.63 -5.32
N ALA A 135 0.81 12.76 -4.57
CA ALA A 135 0.82 12.57 -3.12
C ALA A 135 1.37 11.19 -2.68
N TYR A 136 1.33 10.16 -3.55
CA TYR A 136 1.92 8.85 -3.25
C TYR A 136 3.43 8.91 -3.04
N LEU A 137 4.12 9.90 -3.62
CA LEU A 137 5.57 10.09 -3.41
C LEU A 137 5.91 10.37 -1.94
N THR A 138 4.97 10.88 -1.15
CA THR A 138 5.18 11.02 0.30
C THR A 138 5.47 9.66 0.96
N GLY A 139 4.94 8.56 0.39
CA GLY A 139 5.19 7.19 0.84
C GLY A 139 6.65 6.77 0.71
N THR A 140 7.36 7.24 -0.31
CA THR A 140 8.79 6.93 -0.51
C THR A 140 9.66 7.45 0.64
N TRP A 141 9.22 8.52 1.27
CA TRP A 141 9.90 9.15 2.39
C TRP A 141 9.31 8.73 3.76
N SER A 142 7.99 8.66 3.89
CA SER A 142 7.33 8.35 5.17
C SER A 142 7.54 6.90 5.60
N SER A 143 7.52 5.94 4.65
CA SER A 143 7.68 4.51 4.96
C SER A 143 9.05 4.16 5.58
N PRO A 144 10.20 4.57 5.01
CA PRO A 144 11.50 4.29 5.63
C PRO A 144 11.66 4.99 6.99
N LYS A 145 11.16 6.23 7.13
CA LYS A 145 11.16 6.95 8.41
C LYS A 145 10.34 6.24 9.46
N ALA A 146 9.13 5.80 9.12
CA ALA A 146 8.30 5.03 10.04
C ALA A 146 9.02 3.75 10.48
N GLY A 147 9.65 3.02 9.54
CA GLY A 147 10.49 1.86 9.85
C GLY A 147 11.60 2.17 10.86
N ALA A 148 12.36 3.24 10.65
CA ALA A 148 13.41 3.68 11.58
C ALA A 148 12.85 4.07 12.95
N MET A 149 11.71 4.76 12.99
CA MET A 149 11.06 5.16 14.24
C MET A 149 10.61 3.96 15.09
N THR A 150 10.27 2.82 14.47
CA THR A 150 9.86 1.62 15.21
C THR A 150 10.96 1.07 16.11
N VAL A 151 12.23 1.30 15.78
CA VAL A 151 13.37 0.88 16.61
C VAL A 151 13.40 1.65 17.93
N ARG A 152 13.06 2.96 17.90
CA ARG A 152 13.12 3.84 19.06
C ARG A 152 11.83 3.84 19.90
N TYR A 153 10.68 3.88 19.21
CA TYR A 153 9.37 4.08 19.86
C TYR A 153 8.51 2.82 19.92
N GLY A 154 8.93 1.74 19.26
CA GLY A 154 8.13 0.54 19.09
C GLY A 154 7.13 0.64 17.93
N ARG A 155 6.63 -0.52 17.49
CA ARG A 155 5.75 -0.60 16.31
C ARG A 155 4.35 -0.06 16.55
N GLY A 156 3.76 -0.34 17.70
CA GLY A 156 2.39 0.09 18.04
C GLY A 156 2.23 1.60 18.06
N PRO A 157 2.99 2.35 18.88
CA PRO A 157 2.91 3.80 18.90
C PRO A 157 3.19 4.47 17.57
N VAL A 158 4.17 3.96 16.78
CA VAL A 158 4.48 4.52 15.46
C VAL A 158 3.32 4.28 14.49
N MET A 159 2.76 3.07 14.45
CA MET A 159 1.61 2.75 13.61
C MET A 159 0.42 3.65 13.97
N LEU A 160 0.07 3.76 15.25
CA LEU A 160 -1.04 4.60 15.72
C LEU A 160 -0.81 6.09 15.37
N GLY A 161 0.41 6.59 15.54
CA GLY A 161 0.76 7.98 15.19
C GLY A 161 0.55 8.27 13.70
N PHE A 162 1.01 7.38 12.81
CA PHE A 162 0.82 7.56 11.36
C PHE A 162 -0.63 7.32 10.91
N THR A 163 -1.38 6.43 11.56
CA THR A 163 -2.83 6.31 11.36
C THR A 163 -3.53 7.61 11.79
N GLY A 164 -3.07 8.26 12.86
CA GLY A 164 -3.53 9.59 13.28
C GLY A 164 -3.24 10.67 12.23
N VAL A 165 -2.03 10.69 11.65
CA VAL A 165 -1.67 11.59 10.54
C VAL A 165 -2.59 11.36 9.33
N MET A 166 -2.86 10.09 8.98
CA MET A 166 -3.80 9.71 7.92
C MET A 166 -5.20 10.27 8.19
N LEU A 167 -5.71 10.12 9.42
CA LEU A 167 -7.01 10.64 9.82
C LEU A 167 -7.06 12.18 9.75
N CYS A 168 -6.04 12.88 10.24
CA CYS A 168 -5.94 14.34 10.10
C CYS A 168 -5.97 14.75 8.62
N GLY A 169 -5.23 14.06 7.75
CA GLY A 169 -5.26 14.30 6.32
C GLY A 169 -6.66 14.11 5.73
N LEU A 170 -7.36 13.03 6.13
CA LEU A 170 -8.74 12.78 5.72
C LEU A 170 -9.68 13.94 6.12
N LEU A 171 -9.61 14.39 7.36
CA LEU A 171 -10.45 15.50 7.86
C LEU A 171 -10.18 16.81 7.10
N MET A 172 -8.92 17.07 6.71
CA MET A 172 -8.59 18.24 5.89
C MET A 172 -9.23 18.20 4.51
N THR A 173 -9.45 17.02 3.93
CA THR A 173 -10.14 16.92 2.63
C THR A 173 -11.61 17.30 2.67
N LEU A 174 -12.23 17.41 3.85
CA LEU A 174 -13.64 17.83 3.99
C LEU A 174 -13.86 19.32 3.73
N PHE A 175 -12.81 20.14 3.83
CA PHE A 175 -12.90 21.58 3.55
C PHE A 175 -13.12 21.84 2.05
N SER A 176 -13.62 23.04 1.74
CA SER A 176 -13.87 23.48 0.36
C SER A 176 -12.65 24.15 -0.29
N SER A 177 -11.57 24.38 0.45
CA SER A 177 -10.33 24.95 -0.08
C SER A 177 -9.51 23.89 -0.79
N LEU A 178 -9.18 24.11 -2.07
CA LEU A 178 -8.35 23.21 -2.85
C LEU A 178 -6.97 22.98 -2.20
N TRP A 179 -6.39 24.02 -1.59
CA TRP A 179 -5.11 23.90 -0.87
C TRP A 179 -5.20 22.95 0.33
N LEU A 180 -6.29 23.03 1.11
CA LEU A 180 -6.50 22.13 2.24
C LEU A 180 -6.75 20.70 1.76
N ILE A 181 -7.47 20.52 0.66
CA ILE A 181 -7.65 19.22 0.04
C ILE A 181 -6.30 18.63 -0.38
N CYS A 182 -5.46 19.39 -1.11
CA CYS A 182 -4.14 18.92 -1.55
C CYS A 182 -3.23 18.58 -0.37
N LEU A 183 -3.17 19.44 0.66
CA LEU A 183 -2.38 19.18 1.87
C LEU A 183 -2.93 17.96 2.62
N GLY A 184 -4.24 17.82 2.71
CA GLY A 184 -4.92 16.66 3.28
C GLY A 184 -4.54 15.36 2.56
N MET A 185 -4.50 15.37 1.23
CA MET A 185 -4.09 14.24 0.40
C MET A 185 -2.61 13.85 0.62
N LEU A 186 -1.72 14.84 0.78
CA LEU A 186 -0.31 14.59 1.10
C LEU A 186 -0.14 13.92 2.47
N LEU A 187 -0.80 14.46 3.51
CA LEU A 187 -0.77 13.91 4.86
C LEU A 187 -1.41 12.53 4.93
N PHE A 188 -2.56 12.36 4.29
CA PHE A 188 -3.27 11.09 4.21
C PHE A 188 -2.39 10.01 3.58
N SER A 189 -1.76 10.30 2.45
CA SER A 189 -0.86 9.37 1.77
C SER A 189 0.37 9.05 2.60
N ALA A 190 1.01 10.05 3.21
CA ALA A 190 2.16 9.85 4.09
C ALA A 190 1.81 8.94 5.28
N GLY A 191 0.66 9.18 5.92
CA GLY A 191 0.14 8.36 7.02
C GLY A 191 -0.16 6.93 6.59
N PHE A 192 -0.86 6.76 5.48
CA PHE A 192 -1.20 5.46 4.90
C PHE A 192 0.04 4.60 4.64
N PHE A 193 0.99 5.10 3.83
CA PHE A 193 2.17 4.33 3.46
C PHE A 193 3.05 4.00 4.65
N ALA A 194 3.18 4.91 5.62
CA ALA A 194 3.93 4.70 6.85
C ALA A 194 3.27 3.64 7.73
N ALA A 195 1.96 3.74 8.01
CA ALA A 195 1.22 2.77 8.81
C ALA A 195 1.22 1.38 8.16
N HIS A 196 0.98 1.30 6.84
CA HIS A 196 1.04 0.05 6.08
C HIS A 196 2.44 -0.59 6.13
N SER A 197 3.51 0.20 6.00
CA SER A 197 4.89 -0.29 6.10
C SER A 197 5.17 -0.91 7.46
N VAL A 198 4.76 -0.25 8.54
CA VAL A 198 4.91 -0.76 9.91
C VAL A 198 4.09 -2.03 10.11
N ALA A 199 2.81 -2.03 9.72
CA ALA A 199 1.92 -3.17 9.85
C ALA A 199 2.46 -4.40 9.10
N SER A 200 2.80 -4.27 7.82
CA SER A 200 3.34 -5.35 6.99
C SER A 200 4.66 -5.92 7.53
N SER A 201 5.56 -5.06 8.03
CA SER A 201 6.81 -5.48 8.66
C SER A 201 6.61 -6.18 10.00
N TRP A 202 5.46 -6.00 10.64
CA TRP A 202 5.16 -6.59 11.95
C TRP A 202 4.63 -8.03 11.85
N ILE A 203 4.01 -8.39 10.73
CA ILE A 203 3.39 -9.71 10.53
C ILE A 203 4.39 -10.85 10.73
N GLY A 204 5.54 -10.81 10.02
CA GLY A 204 6.53 -11.88 10.05
C GLY A 204 7.10 -12.17 11.43
N PRO A 205 7.60 -11.17 12.18
CA PRO A 205 8.10 -11.34 13.54
C PRO A 205 7.04 -11.80 14.54
N ARG A 206 5.76 -11.42 14.33
CA ARG A 206 4.67 -11.83 15.21
C ARG A 206 4.18 -13.25 14.92
N ALA A 207 4.16 -13.65 13.67
CA ALA A 207 3.76 -15.00 13.27
C ALA A 207 4.84 -16.03 13.67
N ARG A 208 4.57 -16.79 14.75
CA ARG A 208 5.49 -17.82 15.29
C ARG A 208 5.66 -18.99 14.33
N ARG A 209 4.66 -19.31 13.53
CA ARG A 209 4.64 -20.41 12.54
C ARG A 209 3.95 -19.94 11.27
N ALA A 210 4.23 -20.63 10.16
CA ALA A 210 3.61 -20.36 8.85
C ALA A 210 3.59 -18.87 8.48
N ARG A 211 4.75 -18.20 8.60
CA ARG A 211 4.91 -16.74 8.35
C ARG A 211 4.40 -16.32 6.97
N GLY A 212 4.65 -17.14 5.94
CA GLY A 212 4.15 -16.89 4.59
C GLY A 212 2.62 -16.84 4.55
N GLN A 213 1.93 -17.76 5.24
CA GLN A 213 0.47 -17.76 5.32
C GLN A 213 -0.07 -16.55 6.08
N ALA A 214 0.59 -16.12 7.17
CA ALA A 214 0.21 -14.90 7.88
C ALA A 214 0.35 -13.67 6.98
N SER A 215 1.44 -13.57 6.21
CA SER A 215 1.64 -12.48 5.24
C SER A 215 0.60 -12.51 4.12
N SER A 216 0.24 -13.70 3.62
CA SER A 216 -0.81 -13.86 2.61
C SER A 216 -2.18 -13.45 3.15
N LEU A 217 -2.51 -13.78 4.41
CA LEU A 217 -3.77 -13.35 5.06
C LEU A 217 -3.82 -11.84 5.24
N TYR A 218 -2.69 -11.21 5.60
CA TYR A 218 -2.61 -9.76 5.68
C TYR A 218 -2.85 -9.10 4.31
N LEU A 219 -2.17 -9.57 3.26
CA LEU A 219 -2.36 -9.04 1.90
C LEU A 219 -3.77 -9.31 1.37
N PHE A 220 -4.34 -10.48 1.67
CA PHE A 220 -5.73 -10.77 1.34
C PHE A 220 -6.69 -9.78 2.00
N SER A 221 -6.54 -9.55 3.32
CA SER A 221 -7.35 -8.55 4.04
C SER A 221 -7.13 -7.14 3.50
N TYR A 222 -5.90 -6.77 3.20
CA TYR A 222 -5.52 -5.49 2.62
C TYR A 222 -6.21 -5.23 1.29
N TYR A 223 -6.20 -6.19 0.35
CA TYR A 223 -6.84 -6.03 -0.95
C TYR A 223 -8.36 -6.24 -0.93
N LEU A 224 -8.90 -6.82 0.15
CA LEU A 224 -10.34 -6.95 0.35
C LEU A 224 -10.97 -5.62 0.81
N GLY A 225 -10.23 -4.76 1.49
CA GLY A 225 -10.65 -3.41 1.89
C GLY A 225 -10.67 -2.46 0.73
#